data_806492931c3ea0c95eaf64c7dab87fd3
#
_entry.id   806492931c3ea0c95eaf64c7dab87fd3
#
_cell.length_a   1.000
_cell.length_b   1.000
_cell.length_c   1.000
_cell.angle_alpha   90.00
_cell.angle_beta   90.00
_cell.angle_gamma   90.00
#
_symmetry.space_group_name_H-M   'P 1'
#
loop_
_entity.id
_entity.type
_entity.pdbx_description
1 polymer ?
#
loop_
_entity_poly.entity_id
_entity_poly.type
_entity_poly.pdbx_seq_one_letter_code
_entity_poly.pdbx_strand_id
1 'polypeptide(L)'
;SPNKITDSKIDPSEDGRFKYVWEERDKFRDVERIILATDSDENGQILADELSRRLNKARCYLVDYKGCKDANELLTETDAKTVREQVLNAEPVPLHGLNSIDHYSDEFQNLYEQGKPRGVSTGIASVDELFTLQTGYLNVVTGYPGDGKSAFIDQIVVNVAKTHGWKTCFCSFEKPPTLHSVQIAQCLVGKPFFEGQNQRMTQEEKDFAENWITEHILFQDYQD
;
A
#
# COMPACT_ATOMS: atom_id res chain seq x y z
N SER A 1 3.30 0.82 -36.83
CA SER A 1 2.69 1.11 -35.54
C SER A 1 2.49 -0.17 -34.78
N PRO A 2 3.02 -0.35 -33.58
CA PRO A 2 2.74 -1.52 -32.76
C PRO A 2 1.36 -1.36 -32.13
N ASN A 3 0.31 -1.74 -32.83
CA ASN A 3 -1.01 -1.86 -32.25
C ASN A 3 -1.01 -3.01 -31.21
N LYS A 4 -1.23 -2.65 -29.95
CA LYS A 4 -1.33 -3.51 -28.75
C LYS A 4 -0.01 -4.16 -28.31
N ILE A 5 0.74 -3.42 -27.52
CA ILE A 5 1.77 -3.96 -26.64
C ILE A 5 1.04 -4.35 -25.33
N THR A 6 0.65 -5.61 -25.20
CA THR A 6 -0.18 -6.03 -24.06
C THR A 6 0.42 -7.17 -23.24
N ASP A 7 1.64 -7.63 -23.51
CA ASP A 7 2.19 -8.74 -22.73
C ASP A 7 3.62 -8.45 -22.25
N SER A 8 3.72 -8.09 -20.96
CA SER A 8 4.99 -7.89 -20.25
C SER A 8 5.77 -9.19 -19.97
N LYS A 9 5.25 -10.33 -20.41
CA LYS A 9 5.82 -11.67 -20.13
C LYS A 9 6.61 -12.27 -21.28
N ILE A 10 6.63 -11.62 -22.45
CA ILE A 10 7.41 -12.10 -23.58
C ILE A 10 8.89 -11.83 -23.32
N ASP A 11 9.74 -12.85 -23.49
CA ASP A 11 11.19 -12.69 -23.41
C ASP A 11 11.64 -11.65 -24.45
N PRO A 12 12.45 -10.64 -24.07
CA PRO A 12 12.92 -9.60 -25.01
C PRO A 12 13.62 -10.15 -26.25
N SER A 13 14.24 -11.32 -26.17
CA SER A 13 14.93 -11.98 -27.30
C SER A 13 13.95 -12.60 -28.31
N GLU A 14 12.73 -12.92 -27.89
CA GLU A 14 11.71 -13.60 -28.69
C GLU A 14 10.68 -12.65 -29.30
N ASP A 15 10.62 -11.39 -28.82
CA ASP A 15 9.67 -10.39 -29.32
C ASP A 15 10.12 -9.83 -30.67
N GLY A 16 9.55 -10.36 -31.73
CA GLY A 16 9.86 -9.93 -33.10
C GLY A 16 9.62 -8.44 -33.39
N ARG A 17 8.77 -7.75 -32.60
CA ARG A 17 8.48 -6.31 -32.77
C ARG A 17 9.65 -5.43 -32.34
N PHE A 18 10.42 -5.88 -31.34
CA PHE A 18 11.56 -5.16 -30.77
C PHE A 18 12.89 -5.89 -30.97
N LYS A 19 12.92 -6.83 -31.91
CA LYS A 19 14.11 -7.62 -32.21
C LYS A 19 15.34 -6.76 -32.49
N TYR A 20 15.15 -5.64 -33.17
CA TYR A 20 16.23 -4.67 -33.47
C TYR A 20 16.83 -4.06 -32.19
N VAL A 21 16.03 -3.81 -31.15
CA VAL A 21 16.55 -3.29 -29.86
C VAL A 21 17.41 -4.35 -29.18
N TRP A 22 16.98 -5.61 -29.26
CA TRP A 22 17.73 -6.72 -28.72
C TRP A 22 19.04 -7.00 -29.46
N GLU A 23 19.00 -6.97 -30.79
CA GLU A 23 20.19 -7.16 -31.66
C GLU A 23 21.23 -6.05 -31.43
N GLU A 24 20.81 -4.81 -31.25
CA GLU A 24 21.67 -3.65 -31.05
C GLU A 24 21.99 -3.33 -29.58
N ARG A 25 21.57 -4.18 -28.63
CA ARG A 25 21.71 -3.93 -27.16
C ARG A 25 23.11 -3.59 -26.72
N ASP A 26 24.13 -4.13 -27.38
CA ASP A 26 25.54 -3.88 -27.04
C ASP A 26 25.94 -2.40 -27.28
N LYS A 27 25.29 -1.73 -28.24
CA LYS A 27 25.49 -0.28 -28.50
C LYS A 27 24.99 0.58 -27.34
N PHE A 28 24.02 0.10 -26.55
CA PHE A 28 23.44 0.81 -25.42
C PHE A 28 24.10 0.45 -24.08
N ARG A 29 25.04 -0.51 -24.06
CA ARG A 29 25.63 -1.01 -22.80
C ARG A 29 26.30 0.07 -21.99
N ASP A 30 27.12 0.91 -22.63
CA ASP A 30 27.95 1.91 -21.98
C ASP A 30 27.41 3.34 -22.13
N VAL A 31 26.16 3.47 -22.62
CA VAL A 31 25.49 4.76 -22.77
C VAL A 31 24.89 5.17 -21.42
N GLU A 32 25.28 6.32 -20.90
CA GLU A 32 24.81 6.85 -19.62
C GLU A 32 23.39 7.43 -19.74
N ARG A 33 23.02 8.02 -20.88
CA ARG A 33 21.75 8.70 -21.08
C ARG A 33 21.13 8.31 -22.42
N ILE A 34 19.91 7.79 -22.38
CA ILE A 34 19.12 7.38 -23.57
C ILE A 34 17.89 8.28 -23.63
N ILE A 35 17.76 9.09 -24.66
CA ILE A 35 16.64 10.00 -24.84
C ILE A 35 15.59 9.33 -25.72
N LEU A 36 14.38 9.19 -25.19
CA LEU A 36 13.22 8.64 -25.87
C LEU A 36 12.40 9.81 -26.44
N ALA A 37 12.38 9.95 -27.73
CA ALA A 37 11.66 10.99 -28.46
C ALA A 37 10.42 10.38 -29.16
N THR A 38 9.56 9.73 -28.41
CA THR A 38 8.30 9.13 -28.86
C THR A 38 7.20 10.19 -28.90
N ASP A 39 6.12 9.95 -29.66
CA ASP A 39 4.96 10.82 -29.68
C ASP A 39 4.35 10.98 -28.29
N SER A 40 3.68 12.10 -28.03
CA SER A 40 3.01 12.38 -26.75
C SER A 40 1.64 11.69 -26.63
N ASP A 41 1.15 11.01 -27.67
CA ASP A 41 -0.11 10.28 -27.63
C ASP A 41 0.01 8.95 -26.88
N GLU A 42 -1.13 8.29 -26.66
CA GLU A 42 -1.20 7.01 -25.91
C GLU A 42 -0.26 5.94 -26.49
N ASN A 43 -0.16 5.85 -27.81
CA ASN A 43 0.71 4.87 -28.47
C ASN A 43 2.20 5.20 -28.25
N GLY A 44 2.55 6.46 -28.30
CA GLY A 44 3.91 6.92 -28.03
C GLY A 44 4.34 6.71 -26.59
N GLN A 45 3.42 6.90 -25.62
CA GLN A 45 3.66 6.61 -24.20
C GLN A 45 3.88 5.12 -23.97
N ILE A 46 3.04 4.25 -24.55
CA ILE A 46 3.21 2.79 -24.48
C ILE A 46 4.56 2.37 -25.08
N LEU A 47 4.94 2.98 -26.19
CA LEU A 47 6.24 2.71 -26.83
C LEU A 47 7.40 3.16 -25.93
N ALA A 48 7.31 4.34 -25.32
CA ALA A 48 8.32 4.84 -24.38
C ALA A 48 8.50 3.93 -23.18
N ASP A 49 7.39 3.46 -22.59
CA ASP A 49 7.42 2.53 -21.46
C ASP A 49 8.10 1.21 -21.85
N GLU A 50 7.76 0.65 -23.00
CA GLU A 50 8.34 -0.61 -23.45
C GLU A 50 9.83 -0.48 -23.80
N LEU A 51 10.24 0.60 -24.47
CA LEU A 51 11.65 0.89 -24.76
C LEU A 51 12.45 1.11 -23.46
N SER A 52 11.92 1.89 -22.54
CA SER A 52 12.58 2.15 -21.26
C SER A 52 12.79 0.88 -20.45
N ARG A 53 11.82 -0.04 -20.45
CA ARG A 53 11.92 -1.35 -19.80
C ARG A 53 13.06 -2.20 -20.37
N ARG A 54 13.27 -2.16 -21.70
CA ARG A 54 14.30 -2.94 -22.41
C ARG A 54 15.68 -2.33 -22.34
N LEU A 55 15.77 -0.99 -22.30
CA LEU A 55 17.02 -0.23 -22.35
C LEU A 55 17.55 0.20 -20.98
N ASN A 56 16.96 -0.28 -19.88
CA ASN A 56 17.19 0.13 -18.50
C ASN A 56 16.58 1.52 -18.18
N LYS A 57 15.42 1.48 -17.58
CA LYS A 57 14.58 2.64 -17.25
C LYS A 57 15.33 3.78 -16.53
N ALA A 58 16.29 3.43 -15.65
CA ALA A 58 17.08 4.40 -14.89
C ALA A 58 18.00 5.29 -15.78
N ARG A 59 18.24 4.91 -17.02
CA ARG A 59 19.05 5.66 -18.00
C ARG A 59 18.21 6.33 -19.08
N CYS A 60 16.89 6.11 -19.06
CA CYS A 60 15.97 6.63 -20.08
C CYS A 60 15.40 7.98 -19.65
N TYR A 61 15.31 8.88 -20.61
CA TYR A 61 14.78 10.23 -20.47
C TYR A 61 13.72 10.45 -21.56
N LEU A 62 12.64 11.14 -21.23
CA LEU A 62 11.53 11.40 -22.13
C LEU A 62 11.53 12.88 -22.53
N VAL A 63 11.29 13.15 -23.81
CA VAL A 63 11.17 14.50 -24.32
C VAL A 63 9.78 15.05 -24.05
N ASP A 64 9.69 16.25 -23.46
CA ASP A 64 8.43 16.99 -23.31
C ASP A 64 8.26 17.96 -24.50
N TYR A 65 7.27 17.73 -25.32
CA TYR A 65 6.95 18.58 -26.48
C TYR A 65 6.02 19.76 -26.16
N LYS A 66 5.87 20.12 -24.88
CA LYS A 66 5.10 21.29 -24.43
C LYS A 66 3.65 21.34 -24.94
N GLY A 67 3.01 20.20 -24.99
CA GLY A 67 1.62 20.05 -25.42
C GLY A 67 1.46 19.71 -26.90
N CYS A 68 2.53 19.77 -27.71
CA CYS A 68 2.53 19.25 -29.08
C CYS A 68 2.57 17.72 -29.07
N LYS A 69 2.10 17.14 -30.17
CA LYS A 69 2.06 15.69 -30.31
C LYS A 69 3.46 15.07 -30.47
N ASP A 70 4.30 15.70 -31.28
CA ASP A 70 5.62 15.20 -31.62
C ASP A 70 6.62 16.34 -31.93
N ALA A 71 7.86 15.96 -32.23
CA ALA A 71 8.91 16.92 -32.57
C ALA A 71 8.63 17.75 -33.84
N ASN A 72 7.89 17.21 -34.82
CA ASN A 72 7.56 17.91 -36.04
C ASN A 72 6.50 18.99 -35.78
N GLU A 73 5.49 18.70 -35.00
CA GLU A 73 4.49 19.69 -34.59
C GLU A 73 5.15 20.82 -33.79
N LEU A 74 6.00 20.49 -32.79
CA LEU A 74 6.76 21.48 -32.05
C LEU A 74 7.66 22.33 -32.92
N LEU A 75 8.34 21.73 -33.94
CA LEU A 75 9.17 22.45 -34.92
C LEU A 75 8.35 23.42 -35.76
N THR A 76 7.12 23.03 -36.12
CA THR A 76 6.22 23.84 -36.95
C THR A 76 5.64 25.02 -36.18
N GLU A 77 5.35 24.82 -34.92
CA GLU A 77 4.78 25.85 -34.03
C GLU A 77 5.85 26.79 -33.45
N THR A 78 7.11 26.34 -33.40
CA THR A 78 8.21 27.12 -32.79
C THR A 78 9.40 27.22 -33.73
N ASP A 79 10.56 26.69 -33.34
CA ASP A 79 11.80 26.69 -34.11
C ASP A 79 12.69 25.48 -33.77
N ALA A 80 13.71 25.24 -34.58
CA ALA A 80 14.67 24.16 -34.37
C ALA A 80 15.49 24.30 -33.08
N LYS A 81 15.64 25.51 -32.55
CA LYS A 81 16.36 25.77 -31.32
C LYS A 81 15.52 25.24 -30.12
N THR A 82 14.25 25.54 -30.12
CA THR A 82 13.30 25.03 -29.08
C THR A 82 13.25 23.52 -29.08
N VAL A 83 13.11 22.86 -30.23
CA VAL A 83 13.14 21.39 -30.32
C VAL A 83 14.43 20.82 -29.71
N ARG A 84 15.58 21.40 -30.09
CA ARG A 84 16.87 20.99 -29.52
C ARG A 84 16.95 21.17 -28.01
N GLU A 85 16.43 22.28 -27.48
CA GLU A 85 16.39 22.54 -26.04
C GLU A 85 15.53 21.50 -25.32
N GLN A 86 14.36 21.11 -25.85
CA GLN A 86 13.53 20.06 -25.25
C GLN A 86 14.23 18.70 -25.25
N VAL A 87 14.93 18.34 -26.32
CA VAL A 87 15.71 17.10 -26.38
C VAL A 87 16.83 17.09 -25.34
N LEU A 88 17.55 18.21 -25.21
CA LEU A 88 18.66 18.32 -24.25
C LEU A 88 18.16 18.32 -22.79
N ASN A 89 17.00 18.91 -22.55
CA ASN A 89 16.35 19.01 -21.24
C ASN A 89 15.35 17.85 -20.97
N ALA A 90 15.41 16.76 -21.74
CA ALA A 90 14.55 15.60 -21.52
C ALA A 90 14.61 15.14 -20.07
N GLU A 91 13.46 14.82 -19.50
CA GLU A 91 13.31 14.44 -18.10
C GLU A 91 13.47 12.93 -17.87
N PRO A 92 13.99 12.48 -16.73
CA PRO A 92 14.09 11.05 -16.43
C PRO A 92 12.72 10.37 -16.53
N VAL A 93 12.67 9.20 -17.16
CA VAL A 93 11.44 8.37 -17.15
C VAL A 93 11.12 8.00 -15.70
N PRO A 94 9.90 8.29 -15.19
CA PRO A 94 9.53 8.00 -13.82
C PRO A 94 9.72 6.51 -13.50
N LEU A 95 10.52 6.21 -12.49
CA LEU A 95 10.67 4.84 -11.99
C LEU A 95 9.45 4.51 -11.13
N HIS A 96 8.78 3.41 -11.43
CA HIS A 96 7.62 2.99 -10.65
C HIS A 96 8.00 2.82 -9.17
N GLY A 97 7.29 3.53 -8.30
CA GLY A 97 7.53 3.51 -6.86
C GLY A 97 8.68 4.40 -6.36
N LEU A 98 9.38 5.14 -7.25
CA LEU A 98 10.37 6.14 -6.86
C LEU A 98 9.86 7.53 -7.23
N ASN A 99 9.48 8.28 -6.22
CA ASN A 99 9.00 9.66 -6.37
C ASN A 99 9.93 10.61 -5.61
N SER A 100 10.12 11.82 -6.11
CA SER A 100 10.77 12.90 -5.35
C SER A 100 9.83 13.44 -4.29
N ILE A 101 10.36 14.23 -3.34
CA ILE A 101 9.55 14.86 -2.29
C ILE A 101 8.48 15.80 -2.88
N ASP A 102 8.72 16.37 -4.06
CA ASP A 102 7.77 17.25 -4.73
C ASP A 102 6.42 16.57 -5.02
N HIS A 103 6.45 15.26 -5.29
CA HIS A 103 5.25 14.45 -5.44
C HIS A 103 4.39 14.39 -4.17
N TYR A 104 4.99 14.57 -3.02
CA TYR A 104 4.37 14.51 -1.70
C TYR A 104 4.29 15.89 -1.02
N SER A 105 4.51 16.99 -1.77
CA SER A 105 4.61 18.34 -1.21
C SER A 105 3.38 18.74 -0.39
N ASP A 106 2.16 18.45 -0.88
CA ASP A 106 0.92 18.78 -0.20
C ASP A 106 0.77 17.97 1.11
N GLU A 107 1.11 16.68 1.07
CA GLU A 107 1.08 15.81 2.25
C GLU A 107 2.14 16.25 3.27
N PHE A 108 3.34 16.60 2.79
CA PHE A 108 4.41 17.12 3.64
C PHE A 108 4.04 18.44 4.30
N GLN A 109 3.41 19.35 3.57
CA GLN A 109 2.91 20.62 4.10
C GLN A 109 1.79 20.39 5.13
N ASN A 110 0.84 19.51 4.85
CA ASN A 110 -0.21 19.14 5.79
C ASN A 110 0.35 18.58 7.12
N LEU A 111 1.36 17.72 7.03
CA LEU A 111 2.04 17.19 8.22
C LEU A 111 2.74 18.28 9.04
N TYR A 112 3.30 19.28 8.36
CA TYR A 112 3.94 20.44 9.03
C TYR A 112 2.91 21.31 9.75
N GLU A 113 1.77 21.58 9.13
CA GLU A 113 0.73 22.49 9.67
C GLU A 113 -0.14 21.82 10.74
N GLN A 114 -0.51 20.57 10.55
CA GLN A 114 -1.46 19.85 11.41
C GLN A 114 -0.81 18.86 12.37
N GLY A 115 0.48 18.57 12.17
CA GLY A 115 1.19 17.53 12.89
C GLY A 115 0.81 16.11 12.44
N LYS A 116 1.40 15.13 13.08
CA LYS A 116 1.09 13.73 12.81
C LYS A 116 -0.34 13.42 13.27
N PRO A 117 -1.21 12.86 12.40
CA PRO A 117 -2.56 12.50 12.79
C PRO A 117 -2.53 11.47 13.94
N ARG A 118 -3.34 11.73 14.97
CA ARG A 118 -3.55 10.76 16.04
C ARG A 118 -4.41 9.61 15.52
N GLY A 119 -4.07 8.40 15.93
CA GLY A 119 -4.90 7.22 15.71
C GLY A 119 -6.18 7.23 16.53
N VAL A 120 -6.96 6.16 16.43
CA VAL A 120 -8.16 5.97 17.25
C VAL A 120 -7.79 5.56 18.66
N SER A 121 -8.66 5.91 19.62
CA SER A 121 -8.53 5.57 21.03
C SER A 121 -8.57 4.05 21.22
N THR A 122 -7.73 3.54 22.11
CA THR A 122 -7.76 2.14 22.60
C THR A 122 -8.92 1.90 23.57
N GLY A 123 -9.60 2.96 24.01
CA GLY A 123 -10.61 2.93 25.07
C GLY A 123 -10.02 2.82 26.48
N ILE A 124 -8.71 2.98 26.65
CA ILE A 124 -8.00 2.97 27.92
C ILE A 124 -7.25 4.31 28.05
N ALA A 125 -7.76 5.23 28.84
CA ALA A 125 -7.28 6.61 28.90
C ALA A 125 -5.77 6.73 29.15
N SER A 126 -5.22 5.95 30.08
CA SER A 126 -3.78 5.95 30.39
C SER A 126 -2.90 5.42 29.26
N VAL A 127 -3.45 4.58 28.37
CA VAL A 127 -2.77 4.10 27.18
C VAL A 127 -2.84 5.15 26.07
N ASP A 128 -3.99 5.80 25.91
CA ASP A 128 -4.23 6.80 24.87
C ASP A 128 -3.38 8.07 25.03
N GLU A 129 -2.88 8.34 26.24
CA GLU A 129 -1.90 9.40 26.47
C GLU A 129 -0.56 9.13 25.77
N LEU A 130 -0.18 7.85 25.65
CA LEU A 130 1.10 7.41 25.12
C LEU A 130 1.00 6.79 23.73
N PHE A 131 -0.13 6.16 23.42
CA PHE A 131 -0.30 5.33 22.24
C PHE A 131 -1.74 5.33 21.75
N THR A 132 -1.94 5.43 20.44
CA THR A 132 -3.25 5.30 19.76
C THR A 132 -3.10 4.36 18.56
N LEU A 133 -4.19 3.72 18.14
CA LEU A 133 -4.19 2.75 17.07
C LEU A 133 -4.39 3.43 15.71
N GLN A 134 -3.58 3.04 14.74
CA GLN A 134 -3.74 3.46 13.34
C GLN A 134 -3.78 2.24 12.42
N THR A 135 -4.62 2.30 11.41
CA THR A 135 -4.64 1.28 10.33
C THR A 135 -3.34 1.33 9.54
N GLY A 136 -2.90 0.16 9.04
CA GLY A 136 -1.66 0.05 8.28
C GLY A 136 -0.38 -0.03 9.10
N TYR A 137 -0.45 0.01 10.42
CA TYR A 137 0.71 -0.10 11.31
C TYR A 137 0.81 -1.48 11.96
N LEU A 138 2.03 -1.99 12.07
CA LEU A 138 2.34 -3.16 12.89
C LEU A 138 2.59 -2.71 14.34
N ASN A 139 1.81 -3.27 15.27
CA ASN A 139 2.00 -3.05 16.70
C ASN A 139 2.47 -4.36 17.35
N VAL A 140 3.51 -4.29 18.16
CA VAL A 140 4.07 -5.46 18.86
C VAL A 140 3.90 -5.27 20.37
N VAL A 141 3.17 -6.20 21.01
CA VAL A 141 3.01 -6.24 22.48
C VAL A 141 3.87 -7.36 23.05
N THR A 142 4.80 -7.00 23.92
CA THR A 142 5.74 -7.93 24.55
C THR A 142 5.68 -7.86 26.06
N GLY A 143 6.13 -8.90 26.75
CA GLY A 143 6.16 -9.03 28.22
C GLY A 143 6.33 -10.48 28.63
N TYR A 144 6.49 -10.73 29.93
CA TYR A 144 6.67 -12.09 30.45
C TYR A 144 5.40 -12.93 30.32
N PRO A 145 5.52 -14.27 30.30
CA PRO A 145 4.36 -15.17 30.40
C PRO A 145 3.53 -14.87 31.66
N GLY A 146 2.21 -14.75 31.48
CA GLY A 146 1.30 -14.47 32.63
C GLY A 146 1.01 -13.00 32.90
N ASP A 147 1.70 -12.02 32.25
CA ASP A 147 1.50 -10.58 32.47
C ASP A 147 0.17 -10.02 31.90
N GLY A 148 -0.68 -10.87 31.36
CA GLY A 148 -1.99 -10.45 30.86
C GLY A 148 -2.00 -9.81 29.45
N LYS A 149 -0.93 -9.97 28.63
CA LYS A 149 -0.84 -9.41 27.28
C LYS A 149 -2.06 -9.72 26.42
N SER A 150 -2.48 -10.98 26.39
CA SER A 150 -3.65 -11.41 25.59
C SER A 150 -4.94 -10.76 26.10
N ALA A 151 -5.14 -10.69 27.42
CA ALA A 151 -6.30 -10.04 28.00
C ALA A 151 -6.32 -8.53 27.72
N PHE A 152 -5.17 -7.90 27.72
CA PHE A 152 -5.01 -6.49 27.35
C PHE A 152 -5.39 -6.26 25.87
N ILE A 153 -4.93 -7.11 24.95
CA ILE A 153 -5.28 -7.04 23.53
C ILE A 153 -6.78 -7.31 23.32
N ASP A 154 -7.33 -8.34 23.98
CA ASP A 154 -8.76 -8.67 23.92
C ASP A 154 -9.61 -7.48 24.36
N GLN A 155 -9.21 -6.78 25.44
CA GLN A 155 -9.92 -5.59 25.92
C GLN A 155 -9.84 -4.43 24.92
N ILE A 156 -8.67 -4.18 24.31
CA ILE A 156 -8.53 -3.15 23.28
C ILE A 156 -9.39 -3.48 22.08
N VAL A 157 -9.39 -4.73 21.60
CA VAL A 157 -10.20 -5.17 20.46
C VAL A 157 -11.69 -4.92 20.74
N VAL A 158 -12.18 -5.29 21.91
CA VAL A 158 -13.57 -5.04 22.31
C VAL A 158 -13.88 -3.55 22.36
N ASN A 159 -13.00 -2.74 22.93
CA ASN A 159 -13.19 -1.29 23.01
C ASN A 159 -13.25 -0.65 21.62
N VAL A 160 -12.29 -0.98 20.74
CA VAL A 160 -12.19 -0.40 19.41
C VAL A 160 -13.36 -0.83 18.51
N ALA A 161 -13.79 -2.08 18.62
CA ALA A 161 -14.99 -2.55 17.92
C ALA A 161 -16.25 -1.82 18.42
N LYS A 162 -16.42 -1.63 19.73
CA LYS A 162 -17.55 -0.87 20.31
C LYS A 162 -17.60 0.59 19.89
N THR A 163 -16.45 1.26 19.87
CA THR A 163 -16.38 2.71 19.68
C THR A 163 -16.20 3.12 18.22
N HIS A 164 -15.52 2.29 17.43
CA HIS A 164 -15.13 2.62 16.05
C HIS A 164 -15.66 1.62 15.01
N GLY A 165 -16.40 0.58 15.44
CA GLY A 165 -16.96 -0.44 14.54
C GLY A 165 -15.91 -1.30 13.83
N TRP A 166 -14.69 -1.38 14.36
CA TRP A 166 -13.64 -2.19 13.75
C TRP A 166 -13.98 -3.68 13.84
N LYS A 167 -13.59 -4.39 12.80
CA LYS A 167 -13.63 -5.85 12.75
C LYS A 167 -12.23 -6.41 12.92
N THR A 168 -12.11 -7.49 13.68
CA THR A 168 -10.82 -8.09 14.02
C THR A 168 -10.78 -9.55 13.57
N CYS A 169 -9.67 -9.97 12.99
CA CYS A 169 -9.38 -11.37 12.73
C CYS A 169 -8.28 -11.84 13.70
N PHE A 170 -8.59 -12.84 14.50
CA PHE A 170 -7.62 -13.50 15.37
C PHE A 170 -6.98 -14.69 14.67
N CYS A 171 -5.64 -14.67 14.58
CA CYS A 171 -4.81 -15.77 14.11
C CYS A 171 -4.05 -16.30 15.33
N SER A 172 -4.73 -17.08 16.20
CA SER A 172 -4.13 -17.58 17.45
C SER A 172 -3.80 -19.06 17.34
N PHE A 173 -2.56 -19.42 17.64
CA PHE A 173 -2.09 -20.80 17.70
C PHE A 173 -2.13 -21.38 19.11
N GLU A 174 -2.37 -20.55 20.14
CA GLU A 174 -2.31 -20.98 21.54
C GLU A 174 -3.67 -21.38 22.11
N LYS A 175 -4.76 -20.80 21.58
CA LYS A 175 -6.10 -20.96 22.16
C LYS A 175 -7.10 -21.39 21.08
N PRO A 176 -7.92 -22.43 21.35
CA PRO A 176 -9.05 -22.74 20.50
C PRO A 176 -10.00 -21.54 20.37
N PRO A 177 -10.59 -21.30 19.18
CA PRO A 177 -11.52 -20.20 18.94
C PRO A 177 -12.66 -20.11 19.97
N THR A 178 -13.21 -21.23 20.38
CA THR A 178 -14.28 -21.30 21.39
C THR A 178 -13.86 -20.74 22.75
N LEU A 179 -12.67 -21.10 23.25
CA LEU A 179 -12.16 -20.58 24.51
C LEU A 179 -11.77 -19.10 24.41
N HIS A 180 -11.28 -18.66 23.24
CA HIS A 180 -10.99 -17.25 23.01
C HIS A 180 -12.28 -16.42 22.95
N SER A 181 -13.34 -16.93 22.31
CA SER A 181 -14.67 -16.30 22.31
C SER A 181 -15.24 -16.11 23.71
N VAL A 182 -15.04 -17.08 24.61
CA VAL A 182 -15.42 -16.95 26.04
C VAL A 182 -14.71 -15.76 26.69
N GLN A 183 -13.40 -15.58 26.43
CA GLN A 183 -12.66 -14.44 27.00
C GLN A 183 -13.15 -13.10 26.47
N ILE A 184 -13.40 -13.03 25.16
CA ILE A 184 -13.96 -11.83 24.52
C ILE A 184 -15.36 -11.53 25.10
N ALA A 185 -16.22 -12.54 25.26
CA ALA A 185 -17.53 -12.36 25.86
C ALA A 185 -17.43 -11.81 27.31
N GLN A 186 -16.47 -12.30 28.11
CA GLN A 186 -16.22 -11.78 29.45
C GLN A 186 -15.73 -10.30 29.41
N CYS A 187 -14.84 -9.95 28.49
CA CYS A 187 -14.42 -8.55 28.30
C CYS A 187 -15.60 -7.65 27.87
N LEU A 188 -16.48 -8.17 27.01
CA LEU A 188 -17.61 -7.43 26.46
C LEU A 188 -18.70 -7.15 27.50
N VAL A 189 -19.04 -8.18 28.31
CA VAL A 189 -20.13 -8.15 29.29
C VAL A 189 -19.65 -7.69 30.67
N GLY A 190 -18.37 -7.92 31.01
CA GLY A 190 -17.79 -7.62 32.30
C GLY A 190 -18.21 -8.63 33.38
N LYS A 191 -18.69 -9.83 33.03
CA LYS A 191 -19.09 -10.91 33.93
C LYS A 191 -18.42 -12.23 33.55
N PRO A 192 -18.17 -13.14 34.50
CA PRO A 192 -17.68 -14.48 34.22
C PRO A 192 -18.63 -15.24 33.30
N PHE A 193 -18.10 -16.05 32.40
CA PHE A 193 -18.87 -16.97 31.57
C PHE A 193 -19.29 -18.22 32.34
N PHE A 194 -18.42 -18.73 33.21
CA PHE A 194 -18.63 -19.94 34.01
C PHE A 194 -19.14 -19.61 35.43
N GLU A 195 -19.81 -20.56 36.03
CA GLU A 195 -20.20 -20.47 37.44
C GLU A 195 -18.97 -20.42 38.33
N GLY A 196 -19.04 -19.61 39.39
CA GLY A 196 -17.96 -19.40 40.35
C GLY A 196 -18.40 -18.54 41.52
N GLN A 197 -17.43 -17.84 42.15
CA GLN A 197 -17.72 -16.96 43.30
C GLN A 197 -18.54 -15.73 42.89
N ASN A 198 -18.38 -15.26 41.69
CA ASN A 198 -19.13 -14.12 41.13
C ASN A 198 -20.28 -14.62 40.28
N GLN A 199 -21.34 -13.80 40.20
CA GLN A 199 -22.49 -14.09 39.38
C GLN A 199 -22.05 -14.14 37.88
N ARG A 200 -22.28 -15.28 37.23
CA ARG A 200 -22.02 -15.41 35.78
C ARG A 200 -23.00 -14.59 34.97
N MET A 201 -22.64 -14.35 33.71
CA MET A 201 -23.53 -13.72 32.75
C MET A 201 -24.84 -14.54 32.56
N THR A 202 -25.93 -13.84 32.32
CA THR A 202 -27.24 -14.47 32.05
C THR A 202 -27.24 -15.08 30.65
N GLN A 203 -28.27 -15.87 30.34
CA GLN A 203 -28.44 -16.40 28.98
C GLN A 203 -28.59 -15.28 27.94
N GLU A 204 -29.33 -14.23 28.29
CA GLU A 204 -29.52 -13.08 27.38
C GLU A 204 -28.20 -12.33 27.15
N GLU A 205 -27.37 -12.14 28.18
CA GLU A 205 -26.06 -11.53 28.04
C GLU A 205 -25.10 -12.41 27.22
N LYS A 206 -25.16 -13.72 27.37
CA LYS A 206 -24.41 -14.68 26.55
C LYS A 206 -24.83 -14.60 25.09
N ASP A 207 -26.12 -14.61 24.82
CA ASP A 207 -26.65 -14.55 23.44
C ASP A 207 -26.32 -13.21 22.77
N PHE A 208 -26.37 -12.11 23.53
CA PHE A 208 -25.89 -10.80 23.06
C PHE A 208 -24.41 -10.85 22.71
N ALA A 209 -23.56 -11.42 23.59
CA ALA A 209 -22.13 -11.51 23.34
C ALA A 209 -21.81 -12.38 22.10
N GLU A 210 -22.50 -13.49 21.91
CA GLU A 210 -22.35 -14.39 20.76
C GLU A 210 -22.69 -13.68 19.44
N ASN A 211 -23.79 -12.96 19.40
CA ASN A 211 -24.20 -12.18 18.23
C ASN A 211 -23.18 -11.08 17.92
N TRP A 212 -22.74 -10.35 18.95
CA TRP A 212 -21.75 -9.29 18.81
C TRP A 212 -20.41 -9.83 18.30
N ILE A 213 -19.92 -10.96 18.83
CA ILE A 213 -18.70 -11.63 18.37
C ILE A 213 -18.83 -12.02 16.91
N THR A 214 -19.97 -12.60 16.51
CA THR A 214 -20.24 -13.00 15.13
C THR A 214 -20.14 -11.81 14.14
N GLU A 215 -20.55 -10.63 14.60
CA GLU A 215 -20.52 -9.43 13.76
C GLU A 215 -19.12 -8.80 13.63
N HIS A 216 -18.32 -8.84 14.71
CA HIS A 216 -17.08 -8.05 14.82
C HIS A 216 -15.81 -8.89 14.79
N ILE A 217 -15.88 -10.19 15.05
CA ILE A 217 -14.70 -11.03 15.25
C ILE A 217 -14.70 -12.19 14.26
N LEU A 218 -13.55 -12.43 13.64
CA LEU A 218 -13.25 -13.62 12.85
C LEU A 218 -12.11 -14.37 13.54
N PHE A 219 -12.14 -15.69 13.45
CA PHE A 219 -11.04 -16.54 13.89
C PHE A 219 -10.50 -17.30 12.69
N GLN A 220 -9.19 -17.25 12.51
CA GLN A 220 -8.53 -18.12 11.56
C GLN A 220 -8.19 -19.42 12.28
N ASP A 221 -8.87 -20.50 11.92
CA ASP A 221 -8.58 -21.85 12.39
C ASP A 221 -7.70 -22.56 11.35
N TYR A 222 -6.57 -23.08 11.78
CA TYR A 222 -5.71 -23.92 10.92
C TYR A 222 -6.19 -25.35 11.14
N GLN A 223 -7.03 -25.83 10.25
CA GLN A 223 -7.27 -27.26 10.10
C GLN A 223 -6.13 -27.82 9.24
N ASP A 224 -5.36 -28.74 9.81
CA ASP A 224 -4.40 -29.56 9.09
C ASP A 224 -5.04 -30.39 7.97
#